data_ac559bde8c54069b734656f7c526dd70
#
_entry.id   ac559bde8c54069b734656f7c526dd70
#
_cell.length_a   1.000
_cell.length_b   1.000
_cell.length_c   1.000
_cell.angle_alpha   90.00
_cell.angle_beta   90.00
_cell.angle_gamma   90.00
#
_symmetry.space_group_name_H-M   'P 1'
#
loop_
_entity.id
_entity.type
_entity.pdbx_description
1 polymer ?
#
loop_
_entity_poly.entity_id
_entity_poly.type
_entity_poly.pdbx_seq_one_letter_code
_entity_poly.pdbx_strand_id
1 'polypeptide(L)'
;MARPVQLAPGSLALVLCRLEAQEAAGRAEEPGGRAVFRAFCRANTRCFWNSRLARAASRLAFQGWLRRGVLLVHAPPASLQVLRDAWCRRALRPPRGFRIRAVGDVFPVQMNPIAQSQFIPLAEVLCCAVSDMNAAQIVVTQESILEHLVKHYPGHRVWHLIIQSFWMD
;
A
#
# COMPACT_ATOMS: atom_id res chain seq x y z
N MET A 1 -9.13 14.70 -13.57
CA MET A 1 -8.89 13.32 -13.10
C MET A 1 -7.42 13.15 -12.80
N ALA A 2 -7.07 12.82 -11.56
CA ALA A 2 -5.68 12.53 -11.20
C ALA A 2 -5.25 11.21 -11.87
N ARG A 3 -4.15 11.23 -12.61
CA ARG A 3 -3.59 10.00 -13.19
C ARG A 3 -3.18 9.06 -12.05
N PRO A 4 -3.47 7.76 -12.15
CA PRO A 4 -2.99 6.81 -11.16
C PRO A 4 -1.46 6.84 -11.09
N VAL A 5 -0.92 6.86 -9.89
CA VAL A 5 0.53 6.79 -9.66
C VAL A 5 0.95 5.34 -9.90
N GLN A 6 1.72 5.10 -10.96
CA GLN A 6 2.34 3.80 -11.17
C GLN A 6 3.59 3.71 -10.30
N LEU A 7 3.57 2.80 -9.33
CA LEU A 7 4.73 2.52 -8.49
C LEU A 7 5.67 1.58 -9.21
N ALA A 8 6.90 2.03 -9.43
CA ALA A 8 7.96 1.17 -9.95
C ALA A 8 8.54 0.30 -8.81
N PRO A 9 9.02 -0.92 -9.12
CA PRO A 9 9.77 -1.72 -8.17
C PRO A 9 10.96 -0.91 -7.62
N GLY A 10 11.16 -0.93 -6.30
CA GLY A 10 12.25 -0.20 -5.66
C GLY A 10 11.98 1.29 -5.47
N SER A 11 10.73 1.71 -5.35
CA SER A 11 10.38 3.07 -4.94
C SER A 11 10.55 3.27 -3.44
N LEU A 12 10.93 4.49 -3.06
CA LEU A 12 11.07 4.91 -1.66
C LEU A 12 10.02 5.99 -1.35
N ALA A 13 9.39 5.87 -0.21
CA ALA A 13 8.43 6.85 0.29
C ALA A 13 9.06 7.68 1.41
N LEU A 14 8.95 9.00 1.28
CA LEU A 14 9.37 9.97 2.29
C LEU A 14 8.12 10.65 2.84
N VAL A 15 7.86 10.48 4.12
CA VAL A 15 6.75 11.16 4.79
C VAL A 15 7.24 12.50 5.31
N LEU A 16 6.71 13.58 4.75
CA LEU A 16 7.07 14.95 5.03
C LEU A 16 5.97 15.65 5.83
N CYS A 17 6.36 16.39 6.86
CA CYS A 17 5.47 17.26 7.61
C CYS A 17 5.94 18.71 7.45
N ARG A 18 5.00 19.66 7.31
CA ARG A 18 5.32 21.08 7.34
C ARG A 18 5.80 21.49 8.73
N LEU A 19 6.67 22.48 8.77
CA LEU A 19 7.06 23.12 10.03
C LEU A 19 5.97 24.09 10.48
N GLU A 20 5.61 24.07 11.76
CA GLU A 20 4.51 24.87 12.34
C GLU A 20 4.63 26.38 12.07
N ALA A 21 5.84 26.90 11.97
CA ALA A 21 6.08 28.32 11.64
C ALA A 21 5.56 28.71 10.23
N GLN A 22 5.36 27.75 9.35
CA GLN A 22 4.80 27.97 8.00
C GLN A 22 3.30 27.69 7.93
N GLU A 23 2.74 26.91 8.83
CA GLU A 23 1.30 26.75 8.98
C GLU A 23 0.63 28.03 9.48
N ALA A 24 1.30 28.77 10.37
CA ALA A 24 0.83 30.05 10.91
C ALA A 24 0.88 31.21 9.90
N ALA A 25 1.70 31.13 8.86
CA ALA A 25 1.83 32.15 7.81
C ALA A 25 0.74 32.13 6.73
N GLY A 26 -0.37 31.47 6.99
CA GLY A 26 -1.65 31.49 6.30
C GLY A 26 -1.61 31.53 4.77
N ARG A 27 -2.12 30.48 4.09
CA ARG A 27 -2.50 30.48 2.67
C ARG A 27 -1.42 30.66 1.61
N ALA A 28 -0.19 30.23 1.83
CA ALA A 28 0.67 29.93 0.70
C ALA A 28 0.13 28.65 0.03
N GLU A 29 -0.11 28.72 -1.29
CA GLU A 29 -0.49 27.54 -2.09
C GLU A 29 0.41 26.37 -1.74
N GLU A 30 -0.21 25.19 -1.57
CA GLU A 30 0.58 23.99 -1.31
C GLU A 30 1.59 23.78 -2.43
N PRO A 31 2.89 23.71 -2.14
CA PRO A 31 3.89 23.52 -3.18
C PRO A 31 3.59 22.20 -3.89
N GLY A 32 3.52 22.24 -5.20
CA GLY A 32 3.29 21.05 -6.00
C GLY A 32 4.36 19.98 -5.73
N GLY A 33 3.98 18.71 -5.78
CA GLY A 33 4.87 17.60 -5.44
C GLY A 33 6.21 17.60 -6.17
N ARG A 34 6.25 18.07 -7.44
CA ARG A 34 7.50 18.23 -8.20
C ARG A 34 8.39 19.34 -7.65
N ALA A 35 7.82 20.39 -7.07
CA ALA A 35 8.59 21.47 -6.45
C ALA A 35 9.23 20.96 -5.15
N VAL A 36 8.47 20.21 -4.34
CA VAL A 36 8.97 19.55 -3.12
C VAL A 36 10.10 18.57 -3.46
N PHE A 37 9.91 17.75 -4.50
CA PHE A 37 10.94 16.82 -4.98
C PHE A 37 12.23 17.54 -5.37
N ARG A 38 12.14 18.60 -6.17
CA ARG A 38 13.32 19.39 -6.57
C ARG A 38 14.01 20.02 -5.37
N ALA A 39 13.25 20.52 -4.40
CA ALA A 39 13.80 21.07 -3.17
C ALA A 39 14.52 19.99 -2.34
N PHE A 40 13.96 18.80 -2.24
CA PHE A 40 14.57 17.64 -1.58
C PHE A 40 15.89 17.24 -2.24
N CYS A 41 15.90 17.06 -3.57
CA CYS A 41 17.10 16.75 -4.32
C CYS A 41 18.17 17.83 -4.12
N ARG A 42 17.80 19.10 -4.22
CA ARG A 42 18.73 20.22 -4.03
C ARG A 42 19.32 20.25 -2.62
N ALA A 43 18.54 19.96 -1.59
CA ALA A 43 19.03 19.92 -0.21
C ALA A 43 20.11 18.83 -0.02
N ASN A 44 19.97 17.70 -0.69
CA ASN A 44 20.86 16.54 -0.53
C ASN A 44 22.01 16.50 -1.54
N THR A 45 21.89 17.09 -2.72
CA THR A 45 22.99 17.21 -3.69
C THR A 45 24.04 18.23 -3.25
N ARG A 46 23.68 19.19 -2.41
CA ARG A 46 24.60 20.20 -1.86
C ARG A 46 25.42 19.73 -0.65
N CYS A 47 25.30 18.45 -0.29
CA CYS A 47 26.06 17.86 0.82
C CYS A 47 27.49 17.51 0.37
N PHE A 48 28.38 18.52 0.26
CA PHE A 48 29.76 18.30 -0.18
C PHE A 48 30.56 17.39 0.76
N TRP A 49 30.21 17.33 2.04
CA TRP A 49 30.80 16.42 3.03
C TRP A 49 30.36 14.95 2.91
N ASN A 50 29.33 14.68 2.13
CA ASN A 50 28.86 13.34 1.84
C ASN A 50 28.62 13.16 0.33
N SER A 51 29.70 12.89 -0.38
CA SER A 51 29.68 12.74 -1.84
C SER A 51 28.80 11.55 -2.30
N ARG A 52 28.67 10.50 -1.49
CA ARG A 52 27.82 9.36 -1.80
C ARG A 52 26.34 9.76 -1.77
N LEU A 53 25.92 10.52 -0.75
CA LEU A 53 24.55 11.04 -0.67
C LEU A 53 24.26 12.03 -1.80
N ALA A 54 25.17 12.95 -2.08
CA ALA A 54 25.00 13.90 -3.18
C ALA A 54 24.82 13.21 -4.54
N ARG A 55 25.60 12.17 -4.79
CA ARG A 55 25.50 11.36 -6.03
C ARG A 55 24.21 10.55 -6.07
N ALA A 56 23.78 9.96 -4.96
CA ALA A 56 22.52 9.23 -4.89
C ALA A 56 21.33 10.17 -5.11
N ALA A 57 21.31 11.34 -4.48
CA ALA A 57 20.28 12.34 -4.64
C ALA A 57 20.16 12.87 -6.08
N SER A 58 21.25 12.97 -6.81
CA SER A 58 21.25 13.38 -8.23
C SER A 58 20.64 12.34 -9.18
N ARG A 59 20.51 11.08 -8.74
CA ARG A 59 19.95 9.97 -9.52
C ARG A 59 18.49 9.69 -9.23
N LEU A 60 17.87 10.46 -8.33
CA LEU A 60 16.47 10.29 -7.97
C LEU A 60 15.55 10.74 -9.11
N ALA A 61 14.50 9.97 -9.33
CA ALA A 61 13.39 10.33 -10.20
C ALA A 61 12.11 10.54 -9.37
N PHE A 62 11.34 11.55 -9.77
CA PHE A 62 10.05 11.80 -9.17
C PHE A 62 9.05 10.73 -9.58
N GLN A 63 8.46 10.04 -8.60
CA GLN A 63 7.46 9.01 -8.81
C GLN A 63 6.04 9.52 -8.53
N GLY A 64 5.86 10.34 -7.51
CA GLY A 64 4.56 10.88 -7.17
C GLY A 64 4.55 11.69 -5.87
N TRP A 65 3.42 12.32 -5.65
CA TRP A 65 3.13 13.08 -4.44
C TRP A 65 1.73 12.76 -3.95
N LEU A 66 1.61 12.30 -2.72
CA LEU A 66 0.34 12.00 -2.09
C LEU A 66 -0.09 13.16 -1.17
N ARG A 67 -1.39 13.43 -1.13
CA ARG A 67 -1.97 14.61 -0.46
C ARG A 67 -1.57 14.79 1.01
N ARG A 68 -1.18 13.74 1.70
CA ARG A 68 -0.79 13.81 3.11
C ARG A 68 0.70 14.06 3.33
N GLY A 69 1.38 14.54 2.31
CA GLY A 69 2.80 14.86 2.41
C GLY A 69 3.73 13.68 2.18
N VAL A 70 3.34 12.71 1.39
CA VAL A 70 4.21 11.58 1.04
C VAL A 70 4.82 11.79 -0.34
N LEU A 71 6.13 11.95 -0.37
CA LEU A 71 6.92 12.04 -1.59
C LEU A 71 7.39 10.64 -1.99
N LEU A 72 7.06 10.22 -3.19
CA LEU A 72 7.50 8.96 -3.77
C LEU A 72 8.64 9.22 -4.75
N VAL A 73 9.77 8.57 -4.53
CA VAL A 73 10.97 8.67 -5.37
C VAL A 73 11.42 7.30 -5.85
N HIS A 74 12.05 7.27 -7.01
CA HIS A 74 12.63 6.08 -7.60
C HIS A 74 14.08 6.33 -7.95
N ALA A 75 14.90 5.32 -7.79
CA ALA A 75 16.32 5.34 -8.20
C ALA A 75 16.86 3.91 -8.30
N PRO A 76 18.06 3.72 -8.85
CA PRO A 76 18.74 2.43 -8.75
C PRO A 76 18.87 1.96 -7.30
N PRO A 77 18.79 0.65 -7.01
CA PRO A 77 18.77 0.10 -5.65
C PRO A 77 19.94 0.59 -4.77
N ALA A 78 21.13 0.73 -5.32
CA ALA A 78 22.29 1.24 -4.60
C ALA A 78 22.12 2.69 -4.13
N SER A 79 21.48 3.55 -4.94
CA SER A 79 21.17 4.93 -4.57
C SER A 79 20.12 5.01 -3.48
N LEU A 80 19.07 4.19 -3.55
CA LEU A 80 18.05 4.11 -2.50
C LEU A 80 18.64 3.62 -1.18
N GLN A 81 19.58 2.67 -1.23
CA GLN A 81 20.27 2.21 -0.02
C GLN A 81 21.06 3.34 0.65
N VAL A 82 21.74 4.17 -0.14
CA VAL A 82 22.45 5.35 0.40
C VAL A 82 21.50 6.31 1.09
N LEU A 83 20.30 6.52 0.56
CA LEU A 83 19.28 7.35 1.22
C LEU A 83 18.79 6.73 2.53
N ARG A 84 18.53 5.42 2.55
CA ARG A 84 18.15 4.71 3.77
C ARG A 84 19.21 4.82 4.87
N ASP A 85 20.48 4.61 4.50
CA ASP A 85 21.60 4.74 5.42
C ASP A 85 21.73 6.17 5.94
N ALA A 86 21.59 7.17 5.06
CA ALA A 86 21.59 8.58 5.47
C ALA A 86 20.44 8.90 6.41
N TRP A 87 19.27 8.34 6.19
CA TRP A 87 18.13 8.47 7.10
C TRP A 87 18.40 7.84 8.47
N CYS A 88 18.90 6.62 8.51
CA CYS A 88 19.26 5.95 9.76
C CYS A 88 20.31 6.73 10.57
N ARG A 89 21.25 7.37 9.89
CA ARG A 89 22.29 8.21 10.49
C ARG A 89 21.83 9.65 10.76
N ARG A 90 20.58 9.99 10.44
CA ARG A 90 20.01 11.35 10.54
C ARG A 90 20.77 12.38 9.70
N ALA A 91 21.35 11.96 8.60
CA ALA A 91 22.08 12.78 7.65
C ALA A 91 21.25 13.20 6.43
N LEU A 92 20.06 12.62 6.24
CA LEU A 92 19.17 12.97 5.14
C LEU A 92 18.50 14.31 5.43
N ARG A 93 18.63 15.26 4.49
CA ARG A 93 18.10 16.60 4.64
C ARG A 93 16.69 16.73 4.09
N PRO A 94 15.76 17.32 4.86
CA PRO A 94 14.44 17.63 4.36
C PRO A 94 14.47 18.79 3.37
N PRO A 95 13.46 18.90 2.47
CA PRO A 95 13.26 20.11 1.70
C PRO A 95 12.93 21.29 2.63
N ARG A 96 13.26 22.50 2.19
CA ARG A 96 13.01 23.70 2.97
C ARG A 96 11.53 23.83 3.35
N GLY A 97 11.28 24.06 4.63
CA GLY A 97 9.91 24.18 5.16
C GLY A 97 9.26 22.88 5.57
N PHE A 98 9.98 21.77 5.45
CA PHE A 98 9.50 20.45 5.82
C PHE A 98 10.45 19.75 6.80
N ARG A 99 9.89 18.79 7.50
CA ARG A 99 10.61 17.80 8.31
C ARG A 99 10.31 16.43 7.75
N ILE A 100 11.31 15.56 7.63
CA ILE A 100 11.12 14.16 7.30
C ILE A 100 10.66 13.44 8.57
N ARG A 101 9.48 12.84 8.52
CA ARG A 101 8.91 12.09 9.64
C ARG A 101 9.26 10.61 9.57
N ALA A 102 9.25 10.04 8.36
CA ALA A 102 9.54 8.64 8.12
C ALA A 102 10.04 8.44 6.70
N VAL A 103 10.82 7.37 6.52
CA VAL A 103 11.27 6.87 5.22
C VAL A 103 10.98 5.38 5.19
N GLY A 104 10.37 4.90 4.13
CA GLY A 104 10.00 3.50 3.98
C GLY A 104 10.07 3.03 2.53
N ASP A 105 10.23 1.73 2.36
CA ASP A 105 10.19 1.10 1.05
C ASP A 105 8.74 0.93 0.58
N VAL A 106 8.55 1.17 -0.71
CA VAL A 106 7.27 0.92 -1.37
C VAL A 106 7.44 -0.29 -2.28
N PHE A 107 6.75 -1.35 -1.94
CA PHE A 107 6.69 -2.56 -2.76
C PHE A 107 5.36 -2.58 -3.51
N PRO A 108 5.37 -2.69 -4.84
CA PRO A 108 4.13 -2.89 -5.57
C PRO A 108 3.54 -4.25 -5.16
N VAL A 109 2.31 -4.24 -4.72
CA VAL A 109 1.54 -5.47 -4.51
C VAL A 109 1.16 -6.00 -5.88
N GLN A 110 1.70 -7.15 -6.25
CA GLN A 110 1.25 -7.85 -7.45
C GLN A 110 -0.07 -8.53 -7.13
N MET A 111 -1.14 -8.02 -7.74
CA MET A 111 -2.42 -8.69 -7.73
C MET A 111 -2.55 -9.51 -9.00
N ASN A 112 -2.56 -10.83 -8.87
CA ASN A 112 -2.92 -11.70 -9.97
C ASN A 112 -4.45 -11.65 -10.13
N PRO A 113 -4.97 -11.29 -11.30
CA PRO A 113 -6.40 -11.33 -11.53
C PRO A 113 -6.89 -12.78 -11.42
N ILE A 114 -7.83 -13.00 -10.52
CA ILE A 114 -8.54 -14.28 -10.43
C ILE A 114 -9.79 -14.13 -11.25
N ALA A 115 -9.95 -14.97 -12.26
CA ALA A 115 -11.18 -15.03 -13.05
C ALA A 115 -12.29 -15.62 -12.16
N GLN A 116 -13.14 -14.76 -11.66
CA GLN A 116 -14.31 -15.14 -10.87
C GLN A 116 -15.56 -14.61 -11.57
N SER A 117 -16.35 -15.52 -12.10
CA SER A 117 -17.61 -15.18 -12.77
C SER A 117 -18.69 -14.72 -11.80
N GLN A 118 -18.58 -15.12 -10.53
CA GLN A 118 -19.53 -14.79 -9.48
C GLN A 118 -18.81 -14.72 -8.15
N PHE A 119 -19.09 -13.66 -7.37
CA PHE A 119 -18.60 -13.54 -6.00
C PHE A 119 -19.43 -14.45 -5.10
N ILE A 120 -18.80 -15.48 -4.53
CA ILE A 120 -19.40 -16.38 -3.56
C ILE A 120 -18.56 -16.31 -2.29
N PRO A 121 -19.03 -15.70 -1.20
CA PRO A 121 -18.34 -15.67 0.08
C PRO A 121 -18.51 -17.02 0.79
N LEU A 122 -17.95 -18.08 0.21
CA LEU A 122 -18.17 -19.46 0.64
C LEU A 122 -17.83 -19.71 2.10
N ALA A 123 -16.69 -19.21 2.56
CA ALA A 123 -16.25 -19.39 3.94
C ALA A 123 -17.24 -18.76 4.93
N GLU A 124 -17.73 -17.55 4.63
CA GLU A 124 -18.70 -16.85 5.46
C GLU A 124 -20.07 -17.57 5.48
N VAL A 125 -20.54 -17.97 4.30
CA VAL A 125 -21.81 -18.70 4.17
C VAL A 125 -21.77 -20.04 4.91
N LEU A 126 -20.67 -20.79 4.81
CA LEU A 126 -20.49 -22.05 5.55
C LEU A 126 -20.45 -21.82 7.06
N CYS A 127 -19.74 -20.80 7.54
CA CYS A 127 -19.73 -20.45 8.96
C CYS A 127 -21.11 -20.09 9.47
N CYS A 128 -21.88 -19.30 8.73
CA CYS A 128 -23.25 -18.96 9.08
C CYS A 128 -24.16 -20.21 9.11
N ALA A 129 -24.07 -21.04 8.07
CA ALA A 129 -24.86 -22.27 8.00
C ALA A 129 -24.58 -23.22 9.17
N VAL A 130 -23.30 -23.44 9.52
CA VAL A 130 -22.91 -24.28 10.66
C VAL A 130 -23.37 -23.66 11.98
N SER A 131 -23.30 -22.33 12.16
CA SER A 131 -23.78 -21.65 13.34
C SER A 131 -25.30 -21.79 13.51
N ASP A 132 -26.05 -21.64 12.43
CA ASP A 132 -27.53 -21.79 12.43
C ASP A 132 -27.94 -23.23 12.75
N MET A 133 -27.25 -24.20 12.16
CA MET A 133 -27.50 -25.63 12.42
C MET A 133 -27.19 -26.01 13.86
N ASN A 134 -26.09 -25.50 14.43
CA ASN A 134 -25.73 -25.70 15.83
C ASN A 134 -26.75 -25.08 16.77
N ALA A 135 -27.21 -23.88 16.47
CA ALA A 135 -28.26 -23.21 17.24
C ALA A 135 -29.61 -23.99 17.22
N ALA A 136 -29.91 -24.63 16.09
CA ALA A 136 -31.06 -25.49 15.90
C ALA A 136 -30.85 -26.93 16.41
N GLN A 137 -29.67 -27.25 16.96
CA GLN A 137 -29.26 -28.58 17.41
C GLN A 137 -29.32 -29.66 16.30
N ILE A 138 -29.09 -29.26 15.08
CA ILE A 138 -28.98 -30.14 13.91
C ILE A 138 -27.56 -30.68 13.82
N VAL A 139 -27.42 -31.99 13.66
CA VAL A 139 -26.11 -32.60 13.46
C VAL A 139 -25.51 -32.12 12.14
N VAL A 140 -24.29 -31.56 12.21
CA VAL A 140 -23.60 -31.02 11.04
C VAL A 140 -22.93 -32.16 10.30
N THR A 141 -23.48 -32.49 9.15
CA THR A 141 -22.94 -33.47 8.18
C THR A 141 -22.84 -32.81 6.81
N GLN A 142 -22.14 -33.43 5.89
CA GLN A 142 -22.07 -32.94 4.50
C GLN A 142 -23.46 -32.80 3.87
N GLU A 143 -24.30 -33.78 4.10
CA GLU A 143 -25.68 -33.80 3.56
C GLU A 143 -26.56 -32.74 4.18
N SER A 144 -26.49 -32.58 5.51
CA SER A 144 -27.31 -31.60 6.23
C SER A 144 -26.90 -30.16 5.92
N ILE A 145 -25.60 -29.88 5.75
CA ILE A 145 -25.10 -28.58 5.29
C ILE A 145 -25.61 -28.28 3.88
N LEU A 146 -25.52 -29.25 2.97
CA LEU A 146 -25.94 -29.06 1.59
C LEU A 146 -27.45 -28.77 1.52
N GLU A 147 -28.27 -29.51 2.27
CA GLU A 147 -29.71 -29.31 2.36
C GLU A 147 -30.04 -27.92 2.92
N HIS A 148 -29.33 -27.48 3.98
CA HIS A 148 -29.48 -26.17 4.59
C HIS A 148 -29.12 -25.05 3.60
N LEU A 149 -28.02 -25.19 2.85
CA LEU A 149 -27.58 -24.19 1.87
C LEU A 149 -28.55 -24.08 0.70
N VAL A 150 -29.06 -25.18 0.18
CA VAL A 150 -30.05 -25.19 -0.90
C VAL A 150 -31.36 -24.55 -0.46
N LYS A 151 -31.76 -24.75 0.78
CA LYS A 151 -33.00 -24.21 1.33
C LYS A 151 -32.92 -22.72 1.63
N HIS A 152 -31.83 -22.25 2.21
CA HIS A 152 -31.68 -20.88 2.70
C HIS A 152 -30.96 -19.94 1.73
N TYR A 153 -30.20 -20.48 0.77
CA TYR A 153 -29.47 -19.73 -0.25
C TYR A 153 -29.85 -20.19 -1.66
N PRO A 154 -31.13 -20.00 -2.06
CA PRO A 154 -31.58 -20.44 -3.38
C PRO A 154 -30.89 -19.64 -4.48
N GLY A 155 -30.42 -20.31 -5.52
CA GLY A 155 -29.80 -19.69 -6.68
C GLY A 155 -28.37 -20.12 -6.97
N HIS A 156 -27.73 -20.82 -6.07
CA HIS A 156 -26.39 -21.34 -6.28
C HIS A 156 -26.42 -22.84 -6.69
N ARG A 157 -26.54 -23.08 -7.99
CA ARG A 157 -26.46 -24.46 -8.56
C ARG A 157 -25.09 -25.13 -8.34
N VAL A 158 -24.15 -24.43 -7.72
CA VAL A 158 -22.75 -24.84 -7.61
C VAL A 158 -22.40 -25.46 -6.26
N TRP A 159 -23.33 -25.44 -5.28
CA TRP A 159 -23.05 -25.94 -3.93
C TRP A 159 -22.61 -27.41 -3.90
N HIS A 160 -23.16 -28.25 -4.76
CA HIS A 160 -22.77 -29.66 -4.86
C HIS A 160 -21.30 -29.83 -5.27
N LEU A 161 -20.85 -29.07 -6.28
CA LEU A 161 -19.48 -29.16 -6.78
C LEU A 161 -18.47 -28.60 -5.77
N ILE A 162 -18.84 -27.54 -5.08
CA ILE A 162 -17.97 -26.86 -4.11
C ILE A 162 -17.80 -27.73 -2.84
N ILE A 163 -18.86 -28.31 -2.33
CA ILE A 163 -18.79 -29.15 -1.13
C ILE A 163 -18.07 -30.46 -1.41
N GLN A 164 -18.26 -31.05 -2.58
CA GLN A 164 -17.50 -32.25 -2.98
C GLN A 164 -16.01 -32.00 -3.06
N SER A 165 -15.57 -30.83 -3.55
CA SER A 165 -14.14 -30.51 -3.63
C SER A 165 -13.46 -30.28 -2.28
N PHE A 166 -14.23 -29.87 -1.26
CA PHE A 166 -13.68 -29.59 0.08
C PHE A 166 -13.53 -30.82 0.97
N TRP A 167 -14.19 -31.95 0.64
CA TRP A 167 -14.19 -33.16 1.49
C TRP A 167 -13.42 -34.34 0.83
N MET A 168 -12.77 -34.10 -0.32
CA MET A 168 -11.99 -35.14 -1.01
C MET A 168 -10.46 -35.01 -0.78
N ASP A 169 -9.99 -34.06 0.04
CA ASP A 169 -8.64 -33.94 0.57
C ASP A 169 -8.66 -34.25 2.09
#